data_6b3547b77f375854ff6f1873a7823e9f
#
_entry.id   6b3547b77f375854ff6f1873a7823e9f
#
_cell.length_a   1.000
_cell.length_b   1.000
_cell.length_c   1.000
_cell.angle_alpha   90.00
_cell.angle_beta   90.00
_cell.angle_gamma   90.00
#
_symmetry.space_group_name_H-M   'P 1'
#
loop_
_entity.id
_entity.type
_entity.pdbx_description
1 polymer ?
#
loop_
_entity_poly.entity_id
_entity_poly.type
_entity_poly.pdbx_seq_one_letter_code
_entity_poly.pdbx_strand_id
1 'polypeptide(L)'
;MLGPIGHLAALAAYGFRRGAQVRHDLDAHRELAWAQAGVAELPRGLEIQWLGTAGFRLSYQGQHLLIDPYLTRLPLGDLLRRRVVRADAARLAALPDPIAILVGHTHFDHALDVPALAARAGCPVYGSRSLAHLMALHDHAERAVVVEPHHPYELGPFTVTFIPSKHAKLAGGLWVPYGGELTCEHVDALTPQAYKCGQVWGLHIAVAGVTIYHQGSCDLIEDALVHRGVDVLLCGISGRRFTARYVNRLLRALAPKLVVPHHFDDFFRPLDAPLTMNLNVNLAGFVDEVGAVSREFAVRTLGLGEAVGGPP
;
A
#
# COMPACT_ATOMS: atom_id res chain seq x y z
N MET A 1 -20.96 -11.12 -8.37
CA MET A 1 -19.87 -11.71 -7.55
C MET A 1 -19.83 -13.21 -7.79
N LEU A 2 -18.64 -13.77 -8.03
CA LEU A 2 -18.47 -15.22 -8.05
C LEU A 2 -18.63 -15.73 -6.62
N GLY A 3 -19.45 -16.77 -6.42
CA GLY A 3 -19.51 -17.45 -5.11
C GLY A 3 -18.18 -18.17 -4.79
N PRO A 4 -18.01 -18.74 -3.57
CA PRO A 4 -16.76 -19.40 -3.16
C PRO A 4 -16.24 -20.44 -4.16
N ILE A 5 -17.13 -21.23 -4.76
CA ILE A 5 -16.79 -22.22 -5.80
C ILE A 5 -16.26 -21.53 -7.06
N GLY A 6 -16.85 -20.41 -7.47
CA GLY A 6 -16.38 -19.63 -8.61
C GLY A 6 -14.98 -19.03 -8.38
N HIS A 7 -14.65 -18.63 -7.16
CA HIS A 7 -13.31 -18.16 -6.83
C HIS A 7 -12.27 -19.29 -6.84
N LEU A 8 -12.60 -20.48 -6.34
CA LEU A 8 -11.72 -21.66 -6.41
C LEU A 8 -11.46 -22.08 -7.86
N ALA A 9 -12.51 -22.10 -8.69
CA ALA A 9 -12.36 -22.38 -10.12
C ALA A 9 -11.50 -21.33 -10.84
N ALA A 10 -11.65 -20.04 -10.50
CA ALA A 10 -10.84 -18.96 -11.04
C ALA A 10 -9.36 -19.07 -10.61
N LEU A 11 -9.07 -19.46 -9.37
CA LEU A 11 -7.71 -19.71 -8.89
C LEU A 11 -7.07 -20.92 -9.57
N ALA A 12 -7.80 -22.00 -9.78
CA ALA A 12 -7.32 -23.17 -10.51
C ALA A 12 -7.02 -22.81 -11.99
N ALA A 13 -7.93 -22.13 -12.66
CA ALA A 13 -7.73 -21.64 -14.03
C ALA A 13 -6.54 -20.66 -14.14
N TYR A 14 -6.33 -19.82 -13.12
CA TYR A 14 -5.16 -18.95 -13.04
C TYR A 14 -3.87 -19.78 -12.92
N GLY A 15 -3.84 -20.85 -12.12
CA GLY A 15 -2.68 -21.73 -11.98
C GLY A 15 -2.16 -22.22 -13.34
N PHE A 16 -3.06 -22.64 -14.23
CA PHE A 16 -2.71 -23.09 -15.60
C PHE A 16 -2.23 -21.95 -16.51
N ARG A 17 -2.68 -20.72 -16.29
CA ARG A 17 -2.40 -19.55 -17.14
C ARG A 17 -1.38 -18.59 -16.53
N ARG A 18 -0.88 -18.87 -15.32
CA ARG A 18 -0.03 -17.95 -14.55
C ARG A 18 1.12 -17.38 -15.35
N GLY A 19 1.87 -18.22 -16.07
CA GLY A 19 3.04 -17.77 -16.84
C GLY A 19 2.69 -16.79 -17.96
N ALA A 20 1.58 -17.00 -18.67
CA ALA A 20 1.10 -16.10 -19.71
C ALA A 20 0.55 -14.80 -19.12
N GLN A 21 -0.20 -14.89 -18.02
CA GLN A 21 -0.75 -13.73 -17.33
C GLN A 21 0.35 -12.84 -16.75
N VAL A 22 1.36 -13.41 -16.10
CA VAL A 22 2.50 -12.65 -15.57
C VAL A 22 3.26 -11.94 -16.68
N ARG A 23 3.48 -12.57 -17.82
CA ARG A 23 4.11 -11.90 -18.98
C ARG A 23 3.26 -10.73 -19.47
N HIS A 24 1.96 -10.92 -19.66
CA HIS A 24 1.03 -9.87 -20.09
C HIS A 24 1.00 -8.70 -19.10
N ASP A 25 0.98 -8.98 -17.79
CA ASP A 25 1.01 -7.94 -16.76
C ASP A 25 2.35 -7.19 -16.72
N LEU A 26 3.49 -7.88 -16.97
CA LEU A 26 4.81 -7.23 -17.08
C LEU A 26 4.93 -6.38 -18.35
N ASP A 27 4.31 -6.79 -19.46
CA ASP A 27 4.25 -5.98 -20.69
C ASP A 27 3.43 -4.71 -20.42
N ALA A 28 2.22 -4.85 -19.87
CA ALA A 28 1.38 -3.71 -19.47
C ALA A 28 2.11 -2.77 -18.49
N HIS A 29 2.84 -3.33 -17.51
CA HIS A 29 3.65 -2.52 -16.60
C HIS A 29 4.69 -1.67 -17.33
N ARG A 30 5.42 -2.25 -18.29
CA ARG A 30 6.44 -1.53 -19.08
C ARG A 30 5.82 -0.45 -19.98
N GLU A 31 4.71 -0.76 -20.65
CA GLU A 31 4.02 0.18 -21.54
C GLU A 31 3.46 1.39 -20.79
N LEU A 32 3.07 1.21 -19.53
CA LEU A 32 2.48 2.25 -18.67
C LEU A 32 3.49 2.95 -17.76
N ALA A 33 4.80 2.65 -17.89
CA ALA A 33 5.84 3.23 -17.03
C ALA A 33 5.77 4.77 -17.02
N TRP A 34 5.69 5.36 -15.83
CA TRP A 34 5.49 6.81 -15.68
C TRP A 34 6.64 7.62 -16.24
N ALA A 35 7.87 7.17 -16.04
CA ALA A 35 9.06 7.85 -16.55
C ALA A 35 9.10 8.00 -18.08
N GLN A 36 8.37 7.17 -18.83
CA GLN A 36 8.36 7.18 -20.29
C GLN A 36 7.23 8.04 -20.90
N ALA A 37 6.25 8.42 -20.12
CA ALA A 37 5.07 9.06 -20.63
C ALA A 37 4.96 10.49 -20.10
N GLY A 38 5.26 11.50 -20.86
CA GLY A 38 5.15 12.93 -20.52
C GLY A 38 3.79 13.40 -19.97
N VAL A 39 3.34 12.76 -18.86
CA VAL A 39 2.03 12.95 -18.23
C VAL A 39 2.20 13.56 -16.85
N ALA A 40 1.34 14.51 -16.53
CA ALA A 40 1.17 15.19 -15.25
C ALA A 40 2.50 15.38 -14.51
N GLU A 41 3.20 16.44 -14.82
CA GLU A 41 4.40 16.84 -14.09
C GLU A 41 4.01 17.08 -12.62
N LEU A 42 4.69 16.37 -11.73
CA LEU A 42 4.61 16.68 -10.31
C LEU A 42 5.19 18.08 -10.07
N PRO A 43 4.73 18.80 -9.04
CA PRO A 43 5.33 20.06 -8.65
C PRO A 43 6.84 19.90 -8.46
N ARG A 44 7.60 20.92 -8.86
CA ARG A 44 9.06 20.92 -8.75
C ARG A 44 9.50 20.59 -7.32
N GLY A 45 10.40 19.63 -7.18
CA GLY A 45 10.92 19.16 -5.90
C GLY A 45 10.05 18.13 -5.18
N LEU A 46 8.83 17.85 -5.65
CA LEU A 46 8.04 16.74 -5.15
C LEU A 46 8.45 15.44 -5.84
N GLU A 47 8.78 14.42 -5.06
CA GLU A 47 9.13 13.08 -5.53
C GLU A 47 8.19 12.05 -4.91
N ILE A 48 7.76 11.08 -5.71
CA ILE A 48 7.01 9.89 -5.30
C ILE A 48 7.85 8.67 -5.66
N GLN A 49 8.24 7.87 -4.68
CA GLN A 49 8.97 6.62 -4.88
C GLN A 49 8.14 5.43 -4.41
N TRP A 50 8.02 4.40 -5.24
CA TRP A 50 7.40 3.15 -4.84
C TRP A 50 8.43 2.20 -4.21
N LEU A 51 8.19 1.77 -2.97
CA LEU A 51 9.07 0.88 -2.20
C LEU A 51 8.67 -0.60 -2.35
N GLY A 52 7.63 -0.87 -3.16
CA GLY A 52 7.00 -2.17 -3.31
C GLY A 52 5.82 -2.38 -2.36
N THR A 53 4.99 -3.38 -2.62
CA THR A 53 3.73 -3.64 -1.91
C THR A 53 2.86 -2.37 -1.87
N ALA A 54 2.45 -1.93 -0.71
CA ALA A 54 1.76 -0.64 -0.51
C ALA A 54 2.72 0.48 -0.06
N GLY A 55 4.04 0.20 -0.05
CA GLY A 55 5.06 1.10 0.49
C GLY A 55 5.39 2.25 -0.45
N PHE A 56 5.38 3.48 0.07
CA PHE A 56 5.81 4.68 -0.66
C PHE A 56 6.68 5.58 0.20
N ARG A 57 7.58 6.32 -0.48
CA ARG A 57 8.25 7.48 0.05
C ARG A 57 7.78 8.70 -0.75
N LEU A 58 7.30 9.71 -0.05
CA LEU A 58 7.07 11.04 -0.58
C LEU A 58 8.19 11.95 -0.09
N SER A 59 8.80 12.72 -0.98
CA SER A 59 9.89 13.63 -0.65
C SER A 59 9.58 15.03 -1.16
N TYR A 60 9.70 16.03 -0.30
CA TYR A 60 9.55 17.43 -0.66
C TYR A 60 10.37 18.31 0.28
N GLN A 61 11.08 19.32 -0.27
CA GLN A 61 11.93 20.24 0.50
C GLN A 61 12.95 19.53 1.43
N GLY A 62 13.52 18.41 0.98
CA GLY A 62 14.48 17.62 1.74
C GLY A 62 13.89 16.82 2.90
N GLN A 63 12.57 16.82 3.07
CA GLN A 63 11.86 16.04 4.08
C GLN A 63 11.19 14.82 3.43
N HIS A 64 11.17 13.71 4.16
CA HIS A 64 10.67 12.42 3.68
C HIS A 64 9.54 11.91 4.56
N LEU A 65 8.44 11.49 3.92
CA LEU A 65 7.31 10.84 4.56
C LEU A 65 7.25 9.40 4.06
N LEU A 66 7.19 8.40 4.94
CA LEU A 66 7.00 7.00 4.56
C LEU A 66 5.55 6.57 4.76
N ILE A 67 5.05 5.75 3.84
CA ILE A 67 3.73 5.12 3.89
C ILE A 67 3.93 3.61 3.80
N ASP A 68 3.37 2.83 4.72
CA ASP A 68 3.35 1.36 4.71
C ASP A 68 4.70 0.71 4.31
N PRO A 69 5.86 1.14 4.88
CA PRO A 69 7.16 0.66 4.44
C PRO A 69 7.35 -0.83 4.75
N TYR A 70 7.58 -1.64 3.69
CA TYR A 70 7.84 -3.07 3.82
C TYR A 70 8.99 -3.50 2.89
N LEU A 71 10.22 -3.44 3.40
CA LEU A 71 11.45 -3.73 2.67
C LEU A 71 12.04 -5.09 3.01
N THR A 72 11.74 -5.61 4.18
CA THR A 72 12.28 -6.90 4.70
C THR A 72 11.93 -8.07 3.78
N ARG A 73 10.73 -8.10 3.21
CA ARG A 73 10.29 -9.14 2.27
C ARG A 73 10.38 -10.56 2.84
N LEU A 74 9.42 -10.87 3.67
CA LEU A 74 9.27 -12.17 4.30
C LEU A 74 9.15 -13.30 3.25
N PRO A 75 9.99 -14.35 3.29
CA PRO A 75 9.80 -15.51 2.44
C PRO A 75 8.47 -16.22 2.70
N LEU A 76 7.76 -16.67 1.66
CA LEU A 76 6.50 -17.41 1.80
C LEU A 76 6.60 -18.61 2.74
N GLY A 77 7.78 -19.28 2.77
CA GLY A 77 8.04 -20.40 3.67
C GLY A 77 7.96 -20.03 5.15
N ASP A 78 8.31 -18.79 5.52
CA ASP A 78 8.26 -18.34 6.91
C ASP A 78 6.82 -17.98 7.31
N LEU A 79 6.02 -17.43 6.39
CA LEU A 79 4.58 -17.28 6.57
C LEU A 79 3.92 -18.64 6.87
N LEU A 80 4.19 -19.65 6.03
CA LEU A 80 3.57 -20.98 6.15
C LEU A 80 4.00 -21.72 7.43
N ARG A 81 5.27 -21.55 7.85
CA ARG A 81 5.82 -22.16 9.07
C ARG A 81 5.55 -21.36 10.33
N ARG A 82 4.86 -20.22 10.23
CA ARG A 82 4.57 -19.30 11.35
C ARG A 82 5.83 -18.92 12.13
N ARG A 83 6.92 -18.62 11.42
CA ARG A 83 8.15 -18.17 12.06
C ARG A 83 7.99 -16.76 12.59
N VAL A 84 8.61 -16.45 13.71
CA VAL A 84 8.77 -15.08 14.18
C VAL A 84 9.54 -14.28 13.15
N VAL A 85 9.05 -13.08 12.83
CA VAL A 85 9.63 -12.22 11.80
C VAL A 85 10.25 -10.98 12.43
N ARG A 86 11.36 -10.54 11.86
CA ARG A 86 12.10 -9.36 12.31
C ARG A 86 12.49 -8.52 11.11
N ALA A 87 12.56 -7.22 11.31
CA ALA A 87 13.01 -6.27 10.29
C ALA A 87 14.47 -6.54 9.87
N ASP A 88 14.74 -6.41 8.58
CA ASP A 88 16.10 -6.50 8.01
C ASP A 88 16.78 -5.12 8.07
N ALA A 89 17.58 -4.89 9.10
CA ALA A 89 18.24 -3.62 9.34
C ALA A 89 19.13 -3.15 8.16
N ALA A 90 19.74 -4.08 7.42
CA ALA A 90 20.58 -3.74 6.27
C ALA A 90 19.75 -3.16 5.11
N ARG A 91 18.57 -3.72 4.85
CA ARG A 91 17.63 -3.18 3.84
C ARG A 91 17.08 -1.83 4.24
N LEU A 92 16.76 -1.66 5.53
CA LEU A 92 16.23 -0.40 6.04
C LEU A 92 17.25 0.73 5.98
N ALA A 93 18.54 0.45 6.15
CA ALA A 93 19.62 1.45 6.12
C ALA A 93 19.72 2.21 4.78
N ALA A 94 19.17 1.66 3.69
CA ALA A 94 19.16 2.33 2.38
C ALA A 94 18.14 3.49 2.28
N LEU A 95 17.16 3.58 3.20
CA LEU A 95 16.19 4.67 3.21
C LEU A 95 16.73 5.88 3.99
N PRO A 96 16.47 7.11 3.50
CA PRO A 96 16.70 8.31 4.29
C PRO A 96 15.76 8.32 5.51
N ASP A 97 16.15 9.06 6.56
CA ASP A 97 15.35 9.17 7.77
C ASP A 97 14.08 9.97 7.49
N PRO A 98 12.89 9.40 7.74
CA PRO A 98 11.64 10.10 7.56
C PRO A 98 11.33 11.03 8.72
N ILE A 99 10.57 12.09 8.45
CA ILE A 99 9.99 12.96 9.49
C ILE A 99 8.79 12.29 10.18
N ALA A 100 8.12 11.38 9.51
CA ALA A 100 7.01 10.57 10.03
C ALA A 100 6.78 9.31 9.18
N ILE A 101 6.15 8.29 9.79
CA ILE A 101 5.71 7.08 9.10
C ILE A 101 4.19 6.96 9.25
N LEU A 102 3.50 6.75 8.14
CA LEU A 102 2.05 6.56 8.08
C LEU A 102 1.74 5.08 7.82
N VAL A 103 0.78 4.52 8.56
CA VAL A 103 0.42 3.11 8.42
C VAL A 103 -1.08 2.97 8.15
N GLY A 104 -1.40 2.45 6.96
CA GLY A 104 -2.77 2.22 6.50
C GLY A 104 -3.47 1.10 7.27
N HIS A 105 -2.76 0.03 7.63
CA HIS A 105 -3.22 -1.04 8.52
C HIS A 105 -2.04 -1.92 8.97
N THR A 106 -2.24 -2.77 9.98
CA THR A 106 -1.13 -3.42 10.68
C THR A 106 -0.81 -4.86 10.22
N HIS A 107 -1.15 -5.25 9.00
CA HIS A 107 -0.60 -6.51 8.46
C HIS A 107 0.94 -6.41 8.32
N PHE A 108 1.61 -7.57 8.36
CA PHE A 108 3.08 -7.62 8.33
C PHE A 108 3.68 -6.95 7.10
N ASP A 109 3.03 -7.03 5.95
CA ASP A 109 3.44 -6.44 4.68
C ASP A 109 3.18 -4.92 4.58
N HIS A 110 2.74 -4.29 5.68
CA HIS A 110 2.58 -2.84 5.87
C HIS A 110 3.35 -2.33 7.10
N ALA A 111 3.46 -3.14 8.16
CA ALA A 111 3.89 -2.65 9.47
C ALA A 111 5.15 -3.32 10.04
N LEU A 112 5.67 -4.41 9.44
CA LEU A 112 6.80 -5.18 9.99
C LEU A 112 8.04 -4.32 10.22
N ASP A 113 8.38 -3.45 9.28
CA ASP A 113 9.60 -2.65 9.31
C ASP A 113 9.44 -1.33 10.09
N VAL A 114 8.20 -0.96 10.44
CA VAL A 114 7.86 0.33 11.04
C VAL A 114 8.56 0.58 12.37
N PRO A 115 8.57 -0.35 13.37
CA PRO A 115 9.23 -0.08 14.64
C PRO A 115 10.74 0.20 14.50
N ALA A 116 11.43 -0.58 13.64
CA ALA A 116 12.86 -0.42 13.41
C ALA A 116 13.20 0.89 12.69
N LEU A 117 12.38 1.29 11.71
CA LEU A 117 12.54 2.57 11.00
C LEU A 117 12.29 3.75 11.93
N ALA A 118 11.22 3.71 12.73
CA ALA A 118 10.88 4.76 13.68
C ALA A 118 11.95 4.91 14.77
N ALA A 119 12.49 3.80 15.29
CA ALA A 119 13.59 3.80 16.25
C ALA A 119 14.85 4.45 15.69
N ARG A 120 15.25 4.07 14.46
CA ARG A 120 16.42 4.63 13.77
C ARG A 120 16.28 6.13 13.53
N ALA A 121 15.16 6.55 12.96
CA ALA A 121 14.93 7.95 12.57
C ALA A 121 14.53 8.86 13.76
N GLY A 122 14.11 8.28 14.88
CA GLY A 122 13.58 9.06 15.99
C GLY A 122 12.24 9.75 15.70
N CYS A 123 11.48 9.27 14.70
CA CYS A 123 10.29 9.94 14.21
C CYS A 123 8.97 9.34 14.77
N PRO A 124 7.86 10.10 14.76
CA PRO A 124 6.53 9.58 15.11
C PRO A 124 5.96 8.66 14.03
N VAL A 125 5.05 7.78 14.47
CA VAL A 125 4.32 6.82 13.63
C VAL A 125 2.83 7.02 13.81
N TYR A 126 2.11 7.21 12.72
CA TYR A 126 0.67 7.53 12.71
C TYR A 126 -0.14 6.34 12.20
N GLY A 127 -1.21 5.94 12.92
CA GLY A 127 -2.09 4.88 12.49
C GLY A 127 -3.08 4.39 13.55
N SER A 128 -3.41 3.10 13.50
CA SER A 128 -4.43 2.50 14.37
C SER A 128 -3.94 2.21 15.80
N ARG A 129 -4.86 1.83 16.69
CA ARG A 129 -4.51 1.30 18.02
C ARG A 129 -3.65 0.04 17.95
N SER A 130 -3.88 -0.83 16.94
CA SER A 130 -3.02 -2.01 16.71
C SER A 130 -1.59 -1.61 16.38
N LEU A 131 -1.38 -0.51 15.67
CA LEU A 131 -0.04 0.04 15.43
C LEU A 131 0.59 0.55 16.73
N ALA A 132 -0.16 1.28 17.56
CA ALA A 132 0.35 1.73 18.85
C ALA A 132 0.75 0.54 19.75
N HIS A 133 -0.02 -0.54 19.74
CA HIS A 133 0.34 -1.78 20.43
C HIS A 133 1.61 -2.42 19.85
N LEU A 134 1.75 -2.48 18.52
CA LEU A 134 2.98 -2.97 17.88
C LEU A 134 4.20 -2.14 18.29
N MET A 135 4.08 -0.82 18.32
CA MET A 135 5.16 0.07 18.76
C MET A 135 5.51 -0.16 20.24
N ALA A 136 4.51 -0.37 21.10
CA ALA A 136 4.72 -0.68 22.52
C ALA A 136 5.45 -2.02 22.73
N LEU A 137 5.16 -3.05 21.92
CA LEU A 137 5.90 -4.32 21.95
C LEU A 137 7.39 -4.16 21.65
N HIS A 138 7.75 -3.11 20.91
CA HIS A 138 9.13 -2.80 20.55
C HIS A 138 9.75 -1.70 21.43
N ASP A 139 9.16 -1.41 22.59
CA ASP A 139 9.59 -0.36 23.54
C ASP A 139 9.62 1.06 22.94
N HIS A 140 8.71 1.35 22.00
CA HIS A 140 8.60 2.63 21.29
C HIS A 140 7.17 3.21 21.35
N ALA A 141 6.43 2.95 22.44
CA ALA A 141 5.04 3.41 22.60
C ALA A 141 4.90 4.94 22.48
N GLU A 142 5.91 5.69 22.92
CA GLU A 142 5.95 7.16 22.90
C GLU A 142 5.97 7.76 21.48
N ARG A 143 6.33 6.95 20.48
CA ARG A 143 6.37 7.38 19.07
C ARG A 143 5.06 7.16 18.36
N ALA A 144 4.13 6.38 18.93
CA ALA A 144 2.87 6.04 18.29
C ALA A 144 1.81 7.13 18.50
N VAL A 145 1.24 7.59 17.40
CA VAL A 145 0.09 8.49 17.38
C VAL A 145 -1.12 7.73 16.86
N VAL A 146 -2.08 7.44 17.74
CA VAL A 146 -3.36 6.87 17.34
C VAL A 146 -4.18 7.97 16.68
N VAL A 147 -4.49 7.79 15.41
CA VAL A 147 -5.10 8.84 14.59
C VAL A 147 -6.60 8.92 14.78
N GLU A 148 -7.13 10.13 14.60
CA GLU A 148 -8.55 10.43 14.55
C GLU A 148 -9.04 10.51 13.08
N PRO A 149 -10.23 9.94 12.78
CA PRO A 149 -10.77 10.02 11.42
C PRO A 149 -10.98 11.48 10.98
N HIS A 150 -10.61 11.78 9.75
CA HIS A 150 -10.78 13.08 9.11
C HIS A 150 -10.07 14.27 9.80
N HIS A 151 -9.22 13.99 10.81
CA HIS A 151 -8.40 15.03 11.43
C HIS A 151 -7.14 15.27 10.58
N PRO A 152 -6.82 16.54 10.20
CA PRO A 152 -5.59 16.86 9.49
C PRO A 152 -4.40 16.91 10.46
N TYR A 153 -3.30 16.27 10.07
CA TYR A 153 -2.01 16.30 10.77
C TYR A 153 -1.00 17.05 9.90
N GLU A 154 -0.41 18.11 10.45
CA GLU A 154 0.64 18.90 9.81
C GLU A 154 2.00 18.24 10.07
N LEU A 155 2.61 17.67 9.02
CA LEU A 155 3.87 16.92 9.09
C LEU A 155 4.90 17.60 8.16
N GLY A 156 5.60 18.61 8.65
CA GLY A 156 6.47 19.43 7.83
C GLY A 156 5.70 20.05 6.64
N PRO A 157 6.09 19.80 5.39
CA PRO A 157 5.38 20.34 4.23
C PRO A 157 4.13 19.53 3.82
N PHE A 158 3.81 18.46 4.54
CA PHE A 158 2.70 17.57 4.23
C PHE A 158 1.55 17.79 5.22
N THR A 159 0.33 17.92 4.70
CA THR A 159 -0.90 17.82 5.50
C THR A 159 -1.53 16.45 5.25
N VAL A 160 -1.66 15.62 6.26
CA VAL A 160 -2.13 14.22 6.16
C VAL A 160 -3.46 14.05 6.87
N THR A 161 -4.44 13.46 6.21
CA THR A 161 -5.75 13.11 6.78
C THR A 161 -6.01 11.63 6.63
N PHE A 162 -6.33 10.95 7.74
CA PHE A 162 -6.67 9.53 7.75
C PHE A 162 -8.16 9.33 7.50
N ILE A 163 -8.49 8.58 6.46
CA ILE A 163 -9.86 8.34 6.01
C ILE A 163 -10.26 6.91 6.37
N PRO A 164 -11.34 6.69 7.14
CA PRO A 164 -11.80 5.33 7.45
C PRO A 164 -11.99 4.48 6.20
N SER A 165 -11.43 3.28 6.21
CA SER A 165 -11.46 2.36 5.09
C SER A 165 -11.71 0.92 5.54
N LYS A 166 -11.65 -0.05 4.62
CA LYS A 166 -11.85 -1.48 4.88
C LYS A 166 -10.80 -2.29 4.16
N HIS A 167 -10.48 -3.46 4.74
CA HIS A 167 -9.68 -4.48 4.05
C HIS A 167 -10.57 -5.36 3.17
N ALA A 168 -10.06 -5.74 1.99
CA ALA A 168 -10.74 -6.72 1.15
C ALA A 168 -10.95 -8.04 1.90
N LYS A 169 -12.13 -8.60 1.79
CA LYS A 169 -12.48 -9.90 2.39
C LYS A 169 -12.21 -11.02 1.40
N LEU A 170 -11.46 -12.03 1.80
CA LEU A 170 -11.19 -13.21 1.00
C LEU A 170 -12.38 -14.18 0.95
N ALA A 171 -12.24 -15.24 0.12
CA ALA A 171 -13.21 -16.33 -0.04
C ALA A 171 -14.65 -15.84 -0.29
N GLY A 172 -14.82 -14.93 -1.24
CA GLY A 172 -16.16 -14.44 -1.61
C GLY A 172 -16.77 -13.48 -0.61
N GLY A 173 -15.96 -12.78 0.20
CA GLY A 173 -16.42 -11.78 1.14
C GLY A 173 -16.64 -12.29 2.57
N LEU A 174 -16.12 -13.49 2.91
CA LEU A 174 -16.39 -14.12 4.19
C LEU A 174 -15.53 -13.57 5.33
N TRP A 175 -14.21 -13.40 5.14
CA TRP A 175 -13.35 -12.93 6.22
C TRP A 175 -12.17 -12.06 5.73
N VAL A 176 -11.68 -11.18 6.62
CA VAL A 176 -10.42 -10.48 6.45
C VAL A 176 -9.29 -11.39 6.93
N PRO A 177 -8.24 -11.64 6.12
CA PRO A 177 -7.06 -12.37 6.58
C PRO A 177 -6.50 -11.72 7.84
N TYR A 178 -6.20 -12.50 8.86
CA TYR A 178 -5.65 -11.99 10.13
C TYR A 178 -6.40 -10.74 10.64
N GLY A 179 -7.73 -10.75 10.53
CA GLY A 179 -8.60 -9.65 11.00
C GLY A 179 -8.56 -9.50 12.53
N GLY A 180 -9.13 -8.39 13.02
CA GLY A 180 -9.16 -8.02 14.44
C GLY A 180 -7.97 -7.17 14.86
N GLU A 181 -7.91 -6.83 16.16
CA GLU A 181 -6.85 -6.03 16.76
C GLU A 181 -5.61 -6.89 17.06
N LEU A 182 -4.44 -6.25 17.02
CA LEU A 182 -3.20 -6.90 17.43
C LEU A 182 -3.22 -7.12 18.96
N THR A 183 -3.12 -8.38 19.38
CA THR A 183 -3.19 -8.80 20.78
C THR A 183 -1.95 -9.57 21.24
N CYS A 184 -0.89 -9.62 20.41
CA CYS A 184 0.37 -10.24 20.77
C CYS A 184 1.01 -9.50 21.94
N GLU A 185 1.52 -10.23 22.93
CA GLU A 185 2.09 -9.63 24.15
C GLU A 185 3.63 -9.65 24.17
N HIS A 186 4.26 -10.38 23.24
CA HIS A 186 5.71 -10.55 23.22
C HIS A 186 6.27 -10.48 21.80
N VAL A 187 7.38 -9.76 21.61
CA VAL A 187 8.09 -9.68 20.31
C VAL A 187 8.47 -11.05 19.77
N ASP A 188 8.85 -11.99 20.64
CA ASP A 188 9.21 -13.35 20.24
C ASP A 188 8.02 -14.22 19.80
N ALA A 189 6.79 -13.72 19.92
CA ALA A 189 5.58 -14.32 19.38
C ALA A 189 5.04 -13.62 18.13
N LEU A 190 5.71 -12.58 17.63
CA LEU A 190 5.35 -11.85 16.42
C LEU A 190 5.59 -12.67 15.16
N THR A 191 4.73 -13.67 14.93
CA THR A 191 4.64 -14.37 13.64
C THR A 191 3.85 -13.49 12.63
N PRO A 192 3.93 -13.75 11.31
CA PRO A 192 3.13 -12.98 10.34
C PRO A 192 1.63 -12.99 10.65
N GLN A 193 1.13 -14.08 11.24
CA GLN A 193 -0.29 -14.22 11.64
C GLN A 193 -0.66 -13.39 12.87
N ALA A 194 0.32 -12.99 13.68
CA ALA A 194 0.12 -12.13 14.84
C ALA A 194 -0.06 -10.65 14.44
N TYR A 195 0.45 -10.25 13.27
CA TYR A 195 0.18 -8.93 12.69
C TYR A 195 -1.28 -8.86 12.22
N LYS A 196 -2.15 -8.47 13.14
CA LYS A 196 -3.59 -8.31 12.86
C LYS A 196 -3.86 -7.03 12.09
N CYS A 197 -4.94 -7.05 11.30
CA CYS A 197 -5.33 -5.94 10.43
C CYS A 197 -5.48 -4.60 11.18
N GLY A 198 -6.14 -4.61 12.32
CA GLY A 198 -6.54 -3.39 13.03
C GLY A 198 -7.52 -2.55 12.23
N GLN A 199 -7.66 -1.28 12.60
CA GLN A 199 -8.39 -0.29 11.81
C GLN A 199 -7.66 -0.01 10.51
N VAL A 200 -8.40 0.05 9.40
CA VAL A 200 -7.89 0.32 8.05
C VAL A 200 -8.12 1.78 7.68
N TRP A 201 -7.10 2.40 7.07
CA TRP A 201 -7.12 3.79 6.66
C TRP A 201 -6.75 3.95 5.17
N GLY A 202 -7.47 4.84 4.48
CA GLY A 202 -6.96 5.54 3.31
C GLY A 202 -6.26 6.82 3.77
N LEU A 203 -5.31 7.31 3.01
CA LEU A 203 -4.53 8.50 3.35
C LEU A 203 -4.75 9.58 2.31
N HIS A 204 -5.29 10.73 2.70
CA HIS A 204 -5.32 11.92 1.87
C HIS A 204 -4.15 12.82 2.27
N ILE A 205 -3.29 13.16 1.34
CA ILE A 205 -2.05 13.90 1.58
C ILE A 205 -2.02 15.11 0.65
N ALA A 206 -1.95 16.30 1.22
CA ALA A 206 -1.75 17.53 0.49
C ALA A 206 -0.29 17.99 0.64
N VAL A 207 0.36 18.32 -0.47
CA VAL A 207 1.74 18.80 -0.50
C VAL A 207 2.00 19.60 -1.78
N ALA A 208 2.71 20.71 -1.71
CA ALA A 208 3.11 21.50 -2.87
C ALA A 208 1.96 21.88 -3.83
N GLY A 209 0.74 22.04 -3.31
CA GLY A 209 -0.45 22.41 -4.08
C GLY A 209 -1.11 21.25 -4.84
N VAL A 210 -0.66 20.00 -4.65
CA VAL A 210 -1.30 18.79 -5.18
C VAL A 210 -1.81 17.89 -4.06
N THR A 211 -2.75 17.03 -4.40
CA THR A 211 -3.36 16.06 -3.51
C THR A 211 -3.07 14.63 -3.96
N ILE A 212 -2.60 13.81 -3.04
CA ILE A 212 -2.31 12.38 -3.24
C ILE A 212 -3.24 11.59 -2.34
N TYR A 213 -3.92 10.58 -2.87
CA TYR A 213 -4.69 9.64 -2.07
C TYR A 213 -4.06 8.26 -2.14
N HIS A 214 -3.69 7.69 -1.00
CA HIS A 214 -3.18 6.32 -0.90
C HIS A 214 -4.26 5.39 -0.37
N GLN A 215 -4.60 4.38 -1.16
CA GLN A 215 -5.50 3.29 -0.82
C GLN A 215 -4.71 1.99 -0.73
N GLY A 216 -4.22 1.65 0.46
CA GLY A 216 -3.34 0.49 0.69
C GLY A 216 -4.05 -0.86 0.61
N SER A 217 -5.38 -0.89 0.76
CA SER A 217 -6.18 -2.11 0.70
C SER A 217 -7.34 -1.99 -0.30
N CYS A 218 -7.96 -3.12 -0.66
CA CYS A 218 -8.90 -3.20 -1.79
C CYS A 218 -10.37 -3.24 -1.36
N ASP A 219 -10.75 -2.51 -0.32
CA ASP A 219 -12.14 -2.18 -0.01
C ASP A 219 -12.21 -0.75 0.55
N LEU A 220 -13.41 -0.18 0.70
CA LEU A 220 -13.60 1.22 1.06
C LEU A 220 -14.91 1.42 1.83
N ILE A 221 -14.97 2.53 2.57
CA ILE A 221 -16.20 3.10 3.13
C ILE A 221 -16.53 4.33 2.27
N GLU A 222 -17.50 4.21 1.35
CA GLU A 222 -17.80 5.26 0.36
C GLU A 222 -18.15 6.59 1.02
N ASP A 223 -18.98 6.54 2.06
CA ASP A 223 -19.43 7.74 2.79
C ASP A 223 -18.29 8.47 3.53
N ALA A 224 -17.16 7.80 3.76
CA ALA A 224 -15.97 8.42 4.33
C ALA A 224 -15.12 9.14 3.29
N LEU A 225 -15.29 8.88 1.98
CA LEU A 225 -14.50 9.48 0.90
C LEU A 225 -15.03 10.88 0.56
N VAL A 226 -14.71 11.86 1.39
CA VAL A 226 -15.16 13.26 1.26
C VAL A 226 -14.27 14.09 0.32
N HIS A 227 -13.07 13.63 -0.02
CA HIS A 227 -12.12 14.29 -0.90
C HIS A 227 -12.35 13.87 -2.35
N ARG A 228 -12.63 14.82 -3.25
CA ARG A 228 -12.88 14.57 -4.67
C ARG A 228 -11.93 15.38 -5.53
N GLY A 229 -11.57 14.86 -6.70
CA GLY A 229 -10.68 15.53 -7.64
C GLY A 229 -9.21 15.44 -7.21
N VAL A 230 -8.80 14.31 -6.61
CA VAL A 230 -7.40 14.11 -6.20
C VAL A 230 -6.47 14.07 -7.42
N ASP A 231 -5.28 14.65 -7.31
CA ASP A 231 -4.34 14.70 -8.43
C ASP A 231 -3.75 13.31 -8.71
N VAL A 232 -3.34 12.59 -7.67
CA VAL A 232 -2.75 11.25 -7.79
C VAL A 232 -3.44 10.27 -6.84
N LEU A 233 -3.95 9.17 -7.39
CA LEU A 233 -4.45 8.03 -6.62
C LEU A 233 -3.40 6.89 -6.65
N LEU A 234 -2.76 6.63 -5.53
CA LEU A 234 -1.96 5.41 -5.29
C LEU A 234 -2.94 4.29 -4.92
N CYS A 235 -3.22 3.40 -5.87
CA CYS A 235 -4.32 2.44 -5.81
C CYS A 235 -3.83 1.01 -5.56
N GLY A 236 -4.04 0.47 -4.37
CA GLY A 236 -3.82 -0.95 -4.08
C GLY A 236 -4.73 -1.84 -4.92
N ILE A 237 -4.16 -2.85 -5.59
CA ILE A 237 -4.93 -3.72 -6.48
C ILE A 237 -4.91 -5.20 -6.12
N SER A 238 -4.08 -5.61 -5.15
CA SER A 238 -4.04 -6.99 -4.66
C SER A 238 -5.32 -7.34 -3.88
N GLY A 239 -6.06 -8.31 -4.36
CA GLY A 239 -7.34 -8.71 -3.74
C GLY A 239 -8.57 -7.93 -4.20
N ARG A 240 -8.47 -6.96 -5.12
CA ARG A 240 -9.60 -6.14 -5.59
C ARG A 240 -10.78 -6.93 -6.14
N ARG A 241 -10.52 -8.14 -6.67
CA ARG A 241 -11.56 -9.03 -7.22
C ARG A 241 -12.53 -9.59 -6.17
N PHE A 242 -12.15 -9.50 -4.89
CA PHE A 242 -13.00 -9.93 -3.78
C PHE A 242 -13.98 -8.83 -3.34
N THR A 243 -13.76 -7.58 -3.75
CA THR A 243 -14.64 -6.44 -3.46
C THR A 243 -15.46 -6.07 -4.70
N ALA A 244 -16.78 -6.06 -4.54
CA ALA A 244 -17.69 -5.75 -5.65
C ALA A 244 -17.45 -4.34 -6.18
N ARG A 245 -17.18 -4.24 -7.50
CA ARG A 245 -16.97 -2.97 -8.22
C ARG A 245 -15.97 -2.02 -7.55
N TYR A 246 -14.93 -2.56 -6.89
CA TYR A 246 -13.96 -1.76 -6.14
C TYR A 246 -13.42 -0.58 -6.94
N VAL A 247 -12.86 -0.83 -8.13
CA VAL A 247 -12.27 0.21 -9.00
C VAL A 247 -13.32 1.27 -9.36
N ASN A 248 -14.50 0.85 -9.78
CA ASN A 248 -15.58 1.78 -10.16
C ASN A 248 -16.02 2.67 -8.99
N ARG A 249 -16.21 2.10 -7.78
CA ARG A 249 -16.63 2.83 -6.58
C ARG A 249 -15.57 3.84 -6.17
N LEU A 250 -14.31 3.41 -6.09
CA LEU A 250 -13.19 4.26 -5.67
C LEU A 250 -12.95 5.42 -6.65
N LEU A 251 -12.90 5.13 -7.95
CA LEU A 251 -12.66 6.16 -8.97
C LEU A 251 -13.80 7.18 -9.07
N ARG A 252 -15.05 6.74 -8.93
CA ARG A 252 -16.20 7.68 -8.92
C ARG A 252 -16.21 8.57 -7.68
N ALA A 253 -15.80 8.05 -6.52
CA ALA A 253 -15.73 8.83 -5.29
C ALA A 253 -14.61 9.87 -5.36
N LEU A 254 -13.39 9.47 -5.72
CA LEU A 254 -12.21 10.32 -5.69
C LEU A 254 -12.01 11.16 -6.96
N ALA A 255 -12.50 10.71 -8.14
CA ALA A 255 -12.30 11.33 -9.44
C ALA A 255 -10.83 11.77 -9.68
N PRO A 256 -9.86 10.84 -9.64
CA PRO A 256 -8.45 11.18 -9.72
C PRO A 256 -8.06 11.63 -11.13
N LYS A 257 -7.01 12.48 -11.26
CA LYS A 257 -6.41 12.79 -12.56
C LYS A 257 -5.47 11.68 -13.03
N LEU A 258 -4.73 11.09 -12.10
CA LEU A 258 -3.78 10.01 -12.35
C LEU A 258 -4.01 8.86 -11.37
N VAL A 259 -4.00 7.63 -11.90
CA VAL A 259 -4.10 6.39 -11.11
C VAL A 259 -2.78 5.63 -11.21
N VAL A 260 -2.15 5.36 -10.07
CA VAL A 260 -0.93 4.60 -9.95
C VAL A 260 -1.23 3.30 -9.20
N PRO A 261 -1.36 2.17 -9.90
CA PRO A 261 -1.56 0.89 -9.23
C PRO A 261 -0.32 0.49 -8.42
N HIS A 262 -0.55 -0.14 -7.29
CA HIS A 262 0.50 -0.74 -6.46
C HIS A 262 0.01 -2.03 -5.80
N HIS A 263 0.87 -2.67 -5.00
CA HIS A 263 0.60 -3.95 -4.36
C HIS A 263 0.32 -5.07 -5.38
N PHE A 264 0.94 -4.96 -6.56
CA PHE A 264 0.85 -5.97 -7.61
C PHE A 264 2.08 -6.89 -7.67
N ASP A 265 3.16 -6.50 -7.02
CA ASP A 265 4.40 -7.26 -6.91
C ASP A 265 4.26 -8.49 -6.00
N ASP A 266 5.04 -9.51 -6.25
CA ASP A 266 5.15 -10.66 -5.36
C ASP A 266 5.94 -10.26 -4.10
N PHE A 267 5.23 -9.85 -3.06
CA PHE A 267 5.79 -9.31 -1.83
C PHE A 267 6.44 -10.36 -0.90
N PHE A 268 6.51 -11.61 -1.33
CA PHE A 268 7.32 -12.67 -0.71
C PHE A 268 8.70 -12.83 -1.34
N ARG A 269 9.01 -12.06 -2.38
CA ARG A 269 10.31 -12.09 -3.04
C ARG A 269 11.18 -10.92 -2.59
N PRO A 270 12.52 -11.13 -2.52
CA PRO A 270 13.46 -10.06 -2.23
C PRO A 270 13.33 -8.88 -3.20
N LEU A 271 13.61 -7.66 -2.73
CA LEU A 271 13.52 -6.43 -3.53
C LEU A 271 14.51 -6.37 -4.71
N ASP A 272 15.65 -7.06 -4.57
CA ASP A 272 16.69 -7.19 -5.59
C ASP A 272 16.41 -8.28 -6.63
N ALA A 273 15.36 -9.07 -6.43
CA ALA A 273 14.91 -10.03 -7.43
C ALA A 273 14.13 -9.31 -8.55
N PRO A 274 14.15 -9.84 -9.80
CA PRO A 274 13.33 -9.30 -10.87
C PRO A 274 11.86 -9.21 -10.47
N LEU A 275 11.22 -8.08 -10.82
CA LEU A 275 9.80 -7.86 -10.58
C LEU A 275 8.98 -9.01 -11.14
N THR A 276 8.10 -9.56 -10.33
CA THR A 276 7.06 -10.50 -10.76
C THR A 276 5.75 -10.18 -10.05
N MET A 277 4.66 -10.73 -10.57
CA MET A 277 3.31 -10.37 -10.12
C MET A 277 2.84 -11.25 -8.97
N ASN A 278 2.15 -10.63 -8.02
CA ASN A 278 1.42 -11.32 -6.97
C ASN A 278 0.35 -12.25 -7.55
N LEU A 279 -0.08 -13.22 -6.75
CA LEU A 279 -1.04 -14.23 -7.16
C LEU A 279 -2.36 -13.58 -7.64
N ASN A 280 -2.72 -13.85 -8.89
CA ASN A 280 -4.00 -13.44 -9.51
C ASN A 280 -4.28 -11.92 -9.49
N VAL A 281 -3.24 -11.08 -9.53
CA VAL A 281 -3.39 -9.62 -9.48
C VAL A 281 -3.99 -9.05 -10.77
N ASN A 282 -3.57 -9.54 -11.95
CA ASN A 282 -4.04 -9.12 -13.28
C ASN A 282 -4.01 -7.59 -13.46
N LEU A 283 -2.81 -7.05 -13.59
CA LEU A 283 -2.57 -5.61 -13.79
C LEU A 283 -3.20 -5.11 -15.10
N ALA A 284 -3.03 -5.83 -16.20
CA ALA A 284 -3.63 -5.46 -17.48
C ALA A 284 -5.15 -5.34 -17.37
N GLY A 285 -5.82 -6.30 -16.73
CA GLY A 285 -7.26 -6.22 -16.50
C GLY A 285 -7.67 -5.08 -15.56
N PHE A 286 -6.79 -4.61 -14.67
CA PHE A 286 -7.06 -3.40 -13.88
C PHE A 286 -7.13 -2.15 -14.78
N VAL A 287 -6.25 -2.05 -15.77
CA VAL A 287 -6.28 -0.94 -16.75
C VAL A 287 -7.61 -0.91 -17.49
N ASP A 288 -8.10 -2.08 -17.92
CA ASP A 288 -9.41 -2.20 -18.56
C ASP A 288 -10.55 -1.76 -17.63
N GLU A 289 -10.48 -2.15 -16.34
CA GLU A 289 -11.45 -1.74 -15.32
C GLU A 289 -11.47 -0.22 -15.12
N VAL A 290 -10.31 0.45 -15.13
CA VAL A 290 -10.20 1.92 -15.06
C VAL A 290 -10.81 2.56 -16.31
N GLY A 291 -10.42 2.10 -17.50
CA GLY A 291 -10.92 2.59 -18.77
C GLY A 291 -12.46 2.42 -18.94
N ALA A 292 -13.02 1.39 -18.32
CA ALA A 292 -14.47 1.17 -18.28
C ALA A 292 -15.22 2.18 -17.38
N VAL A 293 -14.54 2.83 -16.43
CA VAL A 293 -15.12 3.92 -15.62
C VAL A 293 -15.05 5.24 -16.37
N SER A 294 -13.88 5.61 -16.86
CA SER A 294 -13.64 6.76 -17.74
C SER A 294 -12.31 6.60 -18.47
N ARG A 295 -12.28 7.00 -19.73
CA ARG A 295 -11.04 7.09 -20.53
C ARG A 295 -10.19 8.32 -20.20
N GLU A 296 -10.71 9.23 -19.40
CA GLU A 296 -10.01 10.44 -18.95
C GLU A 296 -9.02 10.15 -17.81
N PHE A 297 -9.20 9.03 -17.09
CA PHE A 297 -8.31 8.64 -16.03
C PHE A 297 -7.00 8.08 -16.61
N ALA A 298 -5.91 8.84 -16.45
CA ALA A 298 -4.59 8.34 -16.82
C ALA A 298 -4.16 7.23 -15.85
N VAL A 299 -3.56 6.14 -16.39
CA VAL A 299 -2.94 5.09 -15.59
C VAL A 299 -1.45 5.08 -15.85
N ARG A 300 -0.63 5.08 -14.79
CA ARG A 300 0.82 4.95 -14.86
C ARG A 300 1.33 3.96 -13.81
N THR A 301 2.39 3.25 -14.13
CA THR A 301 3.05 2.31 -13.21
C THR A 301 4.41 2.86 -12.80
N LEU A 302 4.86 2.45 -11.61
CA LEU A 302 6.21 2.67 -11.11
C LEU A 302 6.95 1.34 -11.04
N GLY A 303 8.21 1.33 -11.39
CA GLY A 303 9.11 0.23 -11.13
C GLY A 303 9.44 0.12 -9.63
N LEU A 304 9.84 -1.08 -9.22
CA LEU A 304 10.22 -1.32 -7.83
C LEU A 304 11.45 -0.50 -7.45
N GLY A 305 11.31 0.35 -6.44
CA GLY A 305 12.34 1.33 -6.05
C GLY A 305 12.42 2.56 -6.94
N GLU A 306 11.63 2.64 -8.03
CA GLU A 306 11.61 3.80 -8.93
C GLU A 306 10.96 5.01 -8.26
N ALA A 307 11.58 6.17 -8.51
CA ALA A 307 11.07 7.46 -8.09
C ALA A 307 10.71 8.30 -9.33
N VAL A 308 9.64 9.08 -9.22
CA VAL A 308 9.22 10.06 -10.22
C VAL A 308 9.04 11.43 -9.56
N GLY A 309 9.35 12.47 -10.30
CA GLY A 309 9.24 13.84 -9.85
C GLY A 309 10.36 14.72 -10.40
N GLY A 310 10.22 16.03 -10.22
CA GLY A 310 11.23 16.98 -10.65
C GLY A 310 12.41 17.07 -9.67
N PRO A 311 13.61 17.37 -10.12
CA PRO A 311 14.73 17.71 -9.25
C PRO A 311 14.38 18.91 -8.37
N PRO A 312 14.99 19.04 -7.21
CA PRO A 312 14.73 20.14 -6.27
C PRO A 312 15.07 21.53 -6.84
#